data_f29365cc3b124bcfa132e84f4c41304b
#
_entry.id   f29365cc3b124bcfa132e84f4c41304b
#
_cell.length_a   1.000
_cell.length_b   1.000
_cell.length_c   1.000
_cell.angle_alpha   90.00
_cell.angle_beta   90.00
_cell.angle_gamma   90.00
#
_symmetry.space_group_name_H-M   'P 1'
#
loop_
_entity.id
_entity.type
_entity.pdbx_description
1 polymer ?
#
loop_
_entity_poly.entity_id
_entity_poly.type
_entity_poly.pdbx_seq_one_letter_code
_entity_poly.pdbx_strand_id
1 'polypeptide(L)'
;MVRRFLAAVIVVGVAAALLVIAWPNLFGLAEAPVVAQLVSVRALTSVIAVAAAVTLGLVALLWAGARRFFAALALLAMLFALVNGAVLSTRGFGDESFPTRAPAELSVLTWNTLGDAPGAERIAELVIAEQADIVVLPETSQETAVAIAELTRAAGRPMWVYSIAFDYVAKARSTSVLVSVDLGQHEVDDTVGNTQVLPSIVLRPLAPGGLTIVGVHPVAPLPGELDNWRADLRWVDGICTGERVVMAGDVNATADHFRVVDPAAGVTGLGFGECRNAGLLTGNGAVGTWPTRLPPLLGAPIDHVFVSSDIAVTGMRVLTEYDGAGSDHRPVVARIILE
;
A
#
# COMPACT_ATOMS: atom_id res chain seq x y z
N MET A 1 -15.21 -45.30 14.26
CA MET A 1 -13.88 -44.70 14.51
C MET A 1 -13.40 -43.87 13.31
N VAL A 2 -13.32 -44.39 12.08
CA VAL A 2 -12.80 -43.72 10.89
C VAL A 2 -13.42 -42.35 10.62
N ARG A 3 -14.75 -42.20 10.63
CA ARG A 3 -15.43 -40.90 10.40
C ARG A 3 -15.05 -39.82 11.40
N ARG A 4 -14.85 -40.16 12.68
CA ARG A 4 -14.41 -39.20 13.71
C ARG A 4 -12.96 -38.80 13.53
N PHE A 5 -12.11 -39.74 13.15
CA PHE A 5 -10.70 -39.47 12.84
C PHE A 5 -10.57 -38.53 11.62
N LEU A 6 -11.26 -38.83 10.52
CA LEU A 6 -11.26 -37.97 9.34
C LEU A 6 -11.79 -36.55 9.65
N ALA A 7 -12.87 -36.44 10.42
CA ALA A 7 -13.40 -35.14 10.85
C ALA A 7 -12.35 -34.34 11.67
N ALA A 8 -11.65 -35.02 12.60
CA ALA A 8 -10.60 -34.38 13.39
C ALA A 8 -9.42 -33.89 12.50
N VAL A 9 -8.98 -34.70 11.55
CA VAL A 9 -7.91 -34.34 10.60
C VAL A 9 -8.30 -33.11 9.78
N ILE A 10 -9.55 -33.06 9.27
CA ILE A 10 -10.04 -31.90 8.51
C ILE A 10 -10.07 -30.64 9.39
N VAL A 11 -10.61 -30.73 10.61
CA VAL A 11 -10.70 -29.58 11.52
C VAL A 11 -9.30 -29.06 11.87
N VAL A 12 -8.34 -29.95 12.15
CA VAL A 12 -6.95 -29.57 12.44
C VAL A 12 -6.29 -28.92 11.19
N GLY A 13 -6.49 -29.51 10.00
CA GLY A 13 -5.95 -28.95 8.76
C GLY A 13 -6.51 -27.56 8.44
N VAL A 14 -7.82 -27.36 8.64
CA VAL A 14 -8.45 -26.03 8.48
C VAL A 14 -7.92 -25.05 9.53
N ALA A 15 -7.80 -25.47 10.79
CA ALA A 15 -7.25 -24.63 11.85
C ALA A 15 -5.81 -24.17 11.52
N ALA A 16 -4.96 -25.08 11.05
CA ALA A 16 -3.59 -24.78 10.65
C ALA A 16 -3.55 -23.79 9.45
N ALA A 17 -4.38 -24.02 8.43
CA ALA A 17 -4.46 -23.12 7.27
C ALA A 17 -4.93 -21.71 7.66
N LEU A 18 -5.98 -21.61 8.47
CA LEU A 18 -6.50 -20.33 8.94
C LEU A 18 -5.48 -19.61 9.85
N LEU A 19 -4.73 -20.36 10.67
CA LEU A 19 -3.68 -19.78 11.51
C LEU A 19 -2.54 -19.19 10.65
N VAL A 20 -2.10 -19.89 9.60
CA VAL A 20 -1.09 -19.39 8.67
C VAL A 20 -1.56 -18.11 8.01
N ILE A 21 -2.81 -18.03 7.55
CA ILE A 21 -3.34 -16.83 6.90
C ILE A 21 -3.53 -15.68 7.92
N ALA A 22 -3.98 -16.01 9.16
CA ALA A 22 -4.16 -14.99 10.18
C ALA A 22 -2.83 -14.39 10.66
N TRP A 23 -1.76 -15.19 10.71
CA TRP A 23 -0.45 -14.79 11.25
C TRP A 23 0.72 -15.33 10.42
N PRO A 24 0.83 -14.93 9.13
CA PRO A 24 1.81 -15.50 8.20
C PRO A 24 3.25 -15.26 8.63
N ASN A 25 3.53 -14.10 9.26
CA ASN A 25 4.86 -13.73 9.72
C ASN A 25 5.41 -14.67 10.81
N LEU A 26 4.55 -15.30 11.60
CA LEU A 26 4.97 -16.34 12.58
C LEU A 26 5.65 -17.53 11.91
N PHE A 27 5.32 -17.79 10.66
CA PHE A 27 5.81 -18.93 9.88
C PHE A 27 6.76 -18.53 8.76
N GLY A 28 7.04 -17.23 8.58
CA GLY A 28 7.80 -16.71 7.45
C GLY A 28 7.10 -16.91 6.10
N LEU A 29 5.77 -16.94 6.08
CA LEU A 29 4.95 -17.26 4.92
C LEU A 29 4.18 -16.06 4.35
N ALA A 30 4.45 -14.83 4.79
CA ALA A 30 3.74 -13.64 4.31
C ALA A 30 3.86 -13.46 2.79
N GLU A 31 5.03 -13.80 2.22
CA GLU A 31 5.31 -13.72 0.78
C GLU A 31 5.09 -15.05 0.04
N ALA A 32 4.45 -16.06 0.68
CA ALA A 32 4.18 -17.33 0.03
C ALA A 32 3.01 -17.23 -0.96
N PRO A 33 3.00 -18.08 -2.03
CA PRO A 33 1.88 -18.14 -2.97
C PRO A 33 0.55 -18.31 -2.22
N VAL A 34 -0.50 -17.65 -2.70
CA VAL A 34 -1.85 -17.61 -2.11
C VAL A 34 -1.91 -16.85 -0.79
N VAL A 35 -0.94 -17.02 0.12
CA VAL A 35 -0.94 -16.31 1.41
C VAL A 35 -0.79 -14.81 1.18
N ALA A 36 0.19 -14.40 0.35
CA ALA A 36 0.43 -12.99 0.01
C ALA A 36 -0.84 -12.29 -0.49
N GLN A 37 -1.60 -12.94 -1.36
CA GLN A 37 -2.83 -12.39 -1.92
C GLN A 37 -3.96 -12.35 -0.86
N LEU A 38 -4.12 -13.40 -0.04
CA LEU A 38 -5.20 -13.46 0.96
C LEU A 38 -5.00 -12.45 2.09
N VAL A 39 -3.77 -12.22 2.52
CA VAL A 39 -3.50 -11.23 3.58
C VAL A 39 -3.61 -9.79 3.07
N SER A 40 -3.43 -9.57 1.77
CA SER A 40 -3.63 -8.24 1.17
C SER A 40 -5.09 -7.76 1.26
N VAL A 41 -6.05 -8.67 1.32
CA VAL A 41 -7.49 -8.38 1.42
C VAL A 41 -8.10 -8.92 2.73
N ARG A 42 -7.44 -8.70 3.85
CA ARG A 42 -7.84 -9.22 5.17
C ARG A 42 -9.30 -8.96 5.54
N ALA A 43 -9.80 -7.75 5.29
CA ALA A 43 -11.17 -7.42 5.63
C ALA A 43 -12.17 -8.24 4.78
N LEU A 44 -11.91 -8.39 3.48
CA LEU A 44 -12.74 -9.22 2.60
C LEU A 44 -12.72 -10.70 3.04
N THR A 45 -11.52 -11.25 3.35
CA THR A 45 -11.42 -12.63 3.86
C THR A 45 -12.12 -12.80 5.19
N SER A 46 -12.15 -11.78 6.04
CA SER A 46 -12.90 -11.78 7.31
C SER A 46 -14.41 -11.80 7.08
N VAL A 47 -14.92 -10.99 6.15
CA VAL A 47 -16.35 -11.01 5.79
C VAL A 47 -16.77 -12.38 5.24
N ILE A 48 -15.95 -12.98 4.37
CA ILE A 48 -16.18 -14.32 3.85
C ILE A 48 -16.17 -15.35 4.99
N ALA A 49 -15.25 -15.24 5.95
CA ALA A 49 -15.18 -16.14 7.10
C ALA A 49 -16.42 -16.01 8.01
N VAL A 50 -16.92 -14.79 8.24
CA VAL A 50 -18.19 -14.59 8.98
C VAL A 50 -19.36 -15.23 8.26
N ALA A 51 -19.49 -15.03 6.95
CA ALA A 51 -20.54 -15.65 6.14
C ALA A 51 -20.46 -17.19 6.20
N ALA A 52 -19.24 -17.74 6.10
CA ALA A 52 -19.00 -19.18 6.27
C ALA A 52 -19.38 -19.67 7.68
N ALA A 53 -19.00 -18.92 8.72
CA ALA A 53 -19.36 -19.27 10.10
C ALA A 53 -20.87 -19.33 10.32
N VAL A 54 -21.62 -18.35 9.79
CA VAL A 54 -23.09 -18.35 9.86
C VAL A 54 -23.67 -19.55 9.13
N THR A 55 -23.23 -19.81 7.91
CA THR A 55 -23.72 -20.94 7.08
C THR A 55 -23.44 -22.28 7.77
N LEU A 56 -22.20 -22.49 8.23
CA LEU A 56 -21.80 -23.72 8.94
C LEU A 56 -22.54 -23.87 10.28
N GLY A 57 -22.80 -22.77 10.98
CA GLY A 57 -23.61 -22.74 12.19
C GLY A 57 -25.04 -23.19 11.93
N LEU A 58 -25.69 -22.69 10.89
CA LEU A 58 -27.03 -23.13 10.46
C LEU A 58 -27.04 -24.62 10.10
N VAL A 59 -26.06 -25.11 9.35
CA VAL A 59 -25.93 -26.53 9.02
C VAL A 59 -25.77 -27.37 10.31
N ALA A 60 -25.00 -26.91 11.29
CA ALA A 60 -24.82 -27.58 12.59
C ALA A 60 -26.13 -27.65 13.37
N LEU A 61 -27.01 -26.66 13.28
CA LEU A 61 -28.33 -26.69 13.91
C LEU A 61 -29.25 -27.69 13.24
N LEU A 62 -29.25 -27.76 11.93
CA LEU A 62 -30.16 -28.57 11.13
C LEU A 62 -29.72 -30.02 11.01
N TRP A 63 -28.42 -30.33 11.15
CA TRP A 63 -27.88 -31.68 10.95
C TRP A 63 -27.25 -32.25 12.26
N ALA A 64 -28.09 -32.87 13.09
CA ALA A 64 -27.68 -33.42 14.39
C ALA A 64 -26.50 -34.42 14.29
N GLY A 65 -26.45 -35.24 13.23
CA GLY A 65 -25.42 -36.27 13.01
C GLY A 65 -24.02 -35.72 12.76
N ALA A 66 -23.91 -34.48 12.29
CA ALA A 66 -22.61 -33.81 12.00
C ALA A 66 -22.45 -32.50 12.79
N ARG A 67 -23.33 -32.20 13.72
CA ARG A 67 -23.39 -30.94 14.48
C ARG A 67 -22.04 -30.50 15.01
N ARG A 68 -21.30 -31.38 15.69
CA ARG A 68 -20.00 -31.02 16.30
C ARG A 68 -18.95 -30.64 15.27
N PHE A 69 -18.96 -31.31 14.13
CA PHE A 69 -18.02 -31.01 13.04
C PHE A 69 -18.27 -29.63 12.45
N PHE A 70 -19.51 -29.33 12.05
CA PHE A 70 -19.84 -28.02 11.47
C PHE A 70 -19.75 -26.91 12.50
N ALA A 71 -20.09 -27.12 13.75
CA ALA A 71 -19.92 -26.15 14.82
C ALA A 71 -18.43 -25.83 15.08
N ALA A 72 -17.54 -26.83 14.99
CA ALA A 72 -16.10 -26.60 15.12
C ALA A 72 -15.55 -25.75 13.97
N LEU A 73 -15.96 -26.03 12.72
CA LEU A 73 -15.56 -25.22 11.57
C LEU A 73 -16.13 -23.80 11.63
N ALA A 74 -17.38 -23.64 12.07
CA ALA A 74 -17.99 -22.31 12.27
C ALA A 74 -17.23 -21.50 13.33
N LEU A 75 -16.84 -22.13 14.43
CA LEU A 75 -16.05 -21.51 15.48
C LEU A 75 -14.66 -21.07 14.97
N LEU A 76 -13.99 -21.91 14.20
CA LEU A 76 -12.68 -21.58 13.59
C LEU A 76 -12.78 -20.39 12.63
N ALA A 77 -13.81 -20.37 11.78
CA ALA A 77 -14.05 -19.25 10.86
C ALA A 77 -14.36 -17.95 11.61
N MET A 78 -15.15 -18.01 12.69
CA MET A 78 -15.44 -16.85 13.53
C MET A 78 -14.18 -16.36 14.25
N LEU A 79 -13.38 -17.25 14.81
CA LEU A 79 -12.13 -16.91 15.48
C LEU A 79 -11.15 -16.25 14.50
N PHE A 80 -11.03 -16.79 13.28
CA PHE A 80 -10.22 -16.18 12.20
C PHE A 80 -10.68 -14.75 11.89
N ALA A 81 -11.99 -14.53 11.74
CA ALA A 81 -12.54 -13.20 11.49
C ALA A 81 -12.25 -12.22 12.64
N LEU A 82 -12.38 -12.66 13.89
CA LEU A 82 -12.08 -11.85 15.07
C LEU A 82 -10.61 -11.47 15.16
N VAL A 83 -9.70 -12.43 14.91
CA VAL A 83 -8.24 -12.14 14.89
C VAL A 83 -7.89 -11.14 13.81
N ASN A 84 -8.40 -11.32 12.58
CA ASN A 84 -8.15 -10.34 11.51
C ASN A 84 -8.78 -8.98 11.82
N GLY A 85 -9.99 -8.94 12.41
CA GLY A 85 -10.60 -7.70 12.87
C GLY A 85 -9.74 -6.96 13.90
N ALA A 86 -9.15 -7.70 14.85
CA ALA A 86 -8.20 -7.13 15.82
C ALA A 86 -6.93 -6.58 15.12
N VAL A 87 -6.35 -7.31 14.17
CA VAL A 87 -5.21 -6.83 13.38
C VAL A 87 -5.56 -5.57 12.61
N LEU A 88 -6.73 -5.53 11.93
CA LEU A 88 -7.16 -4.36 11.18
C LEU A 88 -7.40 -3.15 12.10
N SER A 89 -7.96 -3.37 13.31
CA SER A 89 -8.18 -2.29 14.26
C SER A 89 -6.88 -1.64 14.74
N THR A 90 -5.78 -2.40 14.83
CA THR A 90 -4.46 -1.81 15.15
C THR A 90 -3.85 -1.01 14.01
N ARG A 91 -4.31 -1.23 12.77
CA ARG A 91 -3.87 -0.47 11.58
C ARG A 91 -4.68 0.80 11.36
N GLY A 92 -5.87 0.88 11.95
CA GLY A 92 -6.82 1.98 11.83
C GLY A 92 -7.64 1.96 10.53
N PHE A 93 -8.84 2.51 10.61
CA PHE A 93 -9.87 2.49 9.56
C PHE A 93 -10.04 3.84 8.86
N GLY A 94 -9.10 4.74 9.02
CA GLY A 94 -9.14 6.10 8.53
C GLY A 94 -9.53 7.10 9.64
N ASP A 95 -8.85 8.24 9.64
CA ASP A 95 -9.23 9.38 10.47
C ASP A 95 -10.04 10.34 9.59
N GLU A 96 -11.25 10.69 10.01
CA GLU A 96 -12.10 11.67 9.33
C GLU A 96 -11.54 13.09 9.45
N SER A 97 -10.67 13.34 10.44
CA SER A 97 -10.07 14.65 10.68
C SER A 97 -8.72 14.82 9.99
N PHE A 98 -8.71 14.98 8.67
CA PHE A 98 -7.51 15.44 7.97
C PHE A 98 -7.37 16.95 8.14
N PRO A 99 -6.46 17.45 8.99
CA PRO A 99 -6.41 18.87 9.35
C PRO A 99 -6.03 19.75 8.16
N THR A 100 -6.41 21.03 8.20
CA THR A 100 -5.95 22.01 7.22
C THR A 100 -4.42 22.09 7.26
N ARG A 101 -3.78 22.11 6.09
CA ARG A 101 -2.32 22.16 5.96
C ARG A 101 -1.73 23.33 6.73
N ALA A 102 -0.76 23.05 7.59
CA ALA A 102 0.04 24.07 8.24
C ALA A 102 1.15 24.59 7.28
N PRO A 103 1.62 25.85 7.43
CA PRO A 103 2.63 26.42 6.53
C PRO A 103 3.95 25.65 6.45
N ALA A 104 4.34 24.92 7.50
CA ALA A 104 5.58 24.13 7.54
C ALA A 104 5.42 22.72 6.99
N GLU A 105 4.20 22.30 6.68
CA GLU A 105 3.93 20.95 6.16
C GLU A 105 4.20 20.87 4.66
N LEU A 106 4.78 19.75 4.24
CA LEU A 106 4.82 19.31 2.87
C LEU A 106 3.68 18.32 2.62
N SER A 107 3.10 18.39 1.42
CA SER A 107 2.06 17.47 0.96
C SER A 107 2.65 16.49 -0.05
N VAL A 108 2.53 15.20 0.22
CA VAL A 108 2.98 14.10 -0.63
C VAL A 108 1.74 13.40 -1.17
N LEU A 109 1.60 13.36 -2.49
CA LEU A 109 0.52 12.69 -3.21
C LEU A 109 1.09 11.49 -3.96
N THR A 110 0.42 10.35 -3.90
CA THR A 110 0.67 9.24 -4.82
C THR A 110 -0.63 8.70 -5.41
N TRP A 111 -0.59 8.32 -6.69
CA TRP A 111 -1.71 7.74 -7.41
C TRP A 111 -1.23 6.90 -8.59
N ASN A 112 -1.44 5.58 -8.54
CA ASN A 112 -1.30 4.74 -9.71
C ASN A 112 -2.43 5.11 -10.69
N THR A 113 -2.09 5.54 -11.91
CA THR A 113 -3.03 6.14 -12.86
C THR A 113 -3.60 5.16 -13.88
N LEU A 114 -3.27 3.86 -13.77
CA LEU A 114 -3.72 2.83 -14.70
C LEU A 114 -3.45 3.24 -16.17
N GLY A 115 -2.20 3.59 -16.48
CA GLY A 115 -1.79 3.98 -17.84
C GLY A 115 -2.38 5.31 -18.30
N ASP A 116 -2.32 6.36 -17.47
CA ASP A 116 -2.85 7.72 -17.71
C ASP A 116 -4.39 7.82 -17.73
N ALA A 117 -5.12 6.83 -17.24
CA ALA A 117 -6.58 6.75 -17.38
C ALA A 117 -7.36 7.96 -16.84
N PRO A 118 -6.97 8.64 -15.73
CA PRO A 118 -7.64 9.86 -15.26
C PRO A 118 -7.44 11.07 -16.17
N GLY A 119 -6.36 11.11 -16.97
CA GLY A 119 -5.96 12.25 -17.77
C GLY A 119 -5.23 13.34 -16.97
N ALA A 120 -4.46 14.17 -17.70
CA ALA A 120 -3.61 15.20 -17.08
C ALA A 120 -4.41 16.25 -16.30
N GLU A 121 -5.57 16.66 -16.82
CA GLU A 121 -6.42 17.68 -16.20
C GLU A 121 -6.91 17.25 -14.83
N ARG A 122 -7.41 16.01 -14.72
CA ARG A 122 -7.95 15.49 -13.46
C ARG A 122 -6.87 15.30 -12.41
N ILE A 123 -5.67 14.85 -12.83
CA ILE A 123 -4.52 14.72 -11.93
C ILE A 123 -4.04 16.10 -11.49
N ALA A 124 -3.93 17.07 -12.38
CA ALA A 124 -3.53 18.44 -12.06
C ALA A 124 -4.51 19.13 -11.10
N GLU A 125 -5.83 18.95 -11.29
CA GLU A 125 -6.86 19.44 -10.37
C GLU A 125 -6.61 18.89 -8.95
N LEU A 126 -6.31 17.60 -8.80
CA LEU A 126 -6.00 16.98 -7.53
C LEU A 126 -4.71 17.54 -6.92
N VAL A 127 -3.64 17.64 -7.69
CA VAL A 127 -2.35 18.21 -7.25
C VAL A 127 -2.52 19.63 -6.73
N ILE A 128 -3.32 20.46 -7.41
CA ILE A 128 -3.60 21.84 -7.01
C ILE A 128 -4.47 21.87 -5.74
N ALA A 129 -5.54 21.06 -5.68
CA ALA A 129 -6.46 21.02 -4.56
C ALA A 129 -5.76 20.59 -3.25
N GLU A 130 -4.90 19.57 -3.33
CA GLU A 130 -4.14 19.06 -2.19
C GLU A 130 -2.85 19.85 -1.92
N GLN A 131 -2.56 20.85 -2.76
CA GLN A 131 -1.34 21.64 -2.70
C GLN A 131 -0.09 20.74 -2.61
N ALA A 132 -0.06 19.66 -3.41
CA ALA A 132 1.00 18.68 -3.34
C ALA A 132 2.37 19.27 -3.73
N ASP A 133 3.38 18.98 -2.92
CA ASP A 133 4.77 19.40 -3.16
C ASP A 133 5.58 18.26 -3.80
N ILE A 134 5.21 17.02 -3.52
CA ILE A 134 5.77 15.80 -4.10
C ILE A 134 4.60 14.98 -4.64
N VAL A 135 4.67 14.60 -5.91
CA VAL A 135 3.64 13.79 -6.59
C VAL A 135 4.30 12.59 -7.22
N VAL A 136 3.92 11.39 -6.82
CA VAL A 136 4.43 10.13 -7.37
C VAL A 136 3.31 9.43 -8.12
N LEU A 137 3.52 9.17 -9.39
CA LEU A 137 2.51 8.65 -10.31
C LEU A 137 3.03 7.38 -11.01
N PRO A 138 2.86 6.19 -10.39
CA PRO A 138 3.00 4.93 -11.09
C PRO A 138 2.05 4.85 -12.29
N GLU A 139 2.45 4.16 -13.34
CA GLU A 139 1.70 3.99 -14.59
C GLU A 139 1.37 5.29 -15.31
N THR A 140 2.21 6.32 -15.13
CA THR A 140 2.03 7.62 -15.78
C THR A 140 3.17 7.89 -16.75
N SER A 141 2.82 8.18 -18.01
CA SER A 141 3.78 8.52 -19.06
C SER A 141 4.42 9.90 -18.81
N GLN A 142 5.61 10.10 -19.34
CA GLN A 142 6.29 11.40 -19.32
C GLN A 142 5.45 12.49 -19.99
N GLU A 143 4.75 12.17 -21.08
CA GLU A 143 3.89 13.12 -21.79
C GLU A 143 2.79 13.64 -20.86
N THR A 144 2.09 12.75 -20.18
CA THR A 144 1.04 13.12 -19.23
C THR A 144 1.62 13.88 -18.02
N ALA A 145 2.78 13.47 -17.49
CA ALA A 145 3.42 14.18 -16.39
C ALA A 145 3.83 15.62 -16.76
N VAL A 146 4.33 15.85 -17.99
CA VAL A 146 4.63 17.19 -18.50
C VAL A 146 3.35 18.03 -18.63
N ALA A 147 2.26 17.46 -19.16
CA ALA A 147 0.99 18.16 -19.26
C ALA A 147 0.45 18.56 -17.87
N ILE A 148 0.56 17.68 -16.86
CA ILE A 148 0.24 18.02 -15.47
C ILE A 148 1.09 19.19 -14.98
N ALA A 149 2.41 19.18 -15.22
CA ALA A 149 3.30 20.25 -14.80
C ALA A 149 2.99 21.59 -15.48
N GLU A 150 2.55 21.58 -16.72
CA GLU A 150 2.09 22.80 -17.42
C GLU A 150 0.84 23.37 -16.78
N LEU A 151 -0.15 22.52 -16.42
CA LEU A 151 -1.38 22.93 -15.76
C LEU A 151 -1.12 23.46 -14.35
N THR A 152 -0.28 22.77 -13.55
CA THR A 152 0.08 23.22 -12.20
C THR A 152 0.87 24.51 -12.22
N ARG A 153 1.77 24.71 -13.22
CA ARG A 153 2.49 25.96 -13.43
C ARG A 153 1.53 27.11 -13.77
N ALA A 154 0.53 26.87 -14.62
CA ALA A 154 -0.49 27.88 -14.95
C ALA A 154 -1.30 28.29 -13.72
N ALA A 155 -1.47 27.40 -12.75
CA ALA A 155 -2.10 27.66 -11.45
C ALA A 155 -1.14 28.25 -10.39
N GLY A 156 0.09 28.63 -10.78
CA GLY A 156 1.08 29.23 -9.88
C GLY A 156 1.88 28.22 -9.04
N ARG A 157 1.81 26.92 -9.38
CA ARG A 157 2.54 25.84 -8.69
C ARG A 157 3.48 25.11 -9.66
N PRO A 158 4.63 25.74 -10.03
CA PRO A 158 5.57 25.10 -10.95
C PRO A 158 6.23 23.87 -10.30
N MET A 159 6.41 22.81 -11.09
CA MET A 159 7.01 21.56 -10.63
C MET A 159 8.06 21.08 -11.64
N TRP A 160 9.12 20.45 -11.13
CA TRP A 160 10.06 19.67 -11.92
C TRP A 160 9.43 18.32 -12.25
N VAL A 161 9.70 17.78 -13.43
CA VAL A 161 9.22 16.49 -13.89
C VAL A 161 10.38 15.53 -14.07
N TYR A 162 10.27 14.36 -13.48
CA TYR A 162 11.20 13.24 -13.63
C TYR A 162 10.40 12.00 -14.01
N SER A 163 10.83 11.27 -15.02
CA SER A 163 10.13 10.07 -15.50
C SER A 163 11.11 8.98 -15.89
N ILE A 164 10.71 7.75 -15.63
CA ILE A 164 11.41 6.55 -16.09
C ILE A 164 10.40 5.61 -16.74
N ALA A 165 10.80 4.96 -17.83
CA ALA A 165 9.97 3.96 -18.50
C ALA A 165 10.84 2.79 -18.95
N PHE A 166 10.35 1.57 -18.71
CA PHE A 166 10.93 0.35 -19.29
C PHE A 166 10.32 0.05 -20.66
N ASP A 167 9.16 0.66 -20.96
CA ASP A 167 8.49 0.57 -22.25
C ASP A 167 7.68 1.85 -22.47
N TYR A 168 7.92 2.52 -23.58
CA TYR A 168 7.22 3.78 -23.92
C TYR A 168 5.83 3.56 -24.56
N VAL A 169 5.52 2.34 -24.97
CA VAL A 169 4.20 2.00 -25.54
C VAL A 169 3.27 1.50 -24.44
N ALA A 170 3.77 0.63 -23.58
CA ALA A 170 3.02 0.10 -22.44
C ALA A 170 3.13 1.08 -21.25
N LYS A 171 2.22 2.05 -21.16
CA LYS A 171 2.22 3.11 -20.15
C LYS A 171 2.28 2.61 -18.71
N ALA A 172 1.71 1.43 -18.43
CA ALA A 172 1.84 0.75 -17.14
C ALA A 172 3.31 0.51 -16.74
N ARG A 173 4.25 0.52 -17.70
CA ARG A 173 5.68 0.36 -17.47
C ARG A 173 6.43 1.69 -17.40
N SER A 174 5.79 2.71 -16.84
CA SER A 174 6.37 4.01 -16.57
C SER A 174 6.01 4.49 -15.16
N THR A 175 6.90 5.29 -14.57
CA THR A 175 6.66 5.98 -13.30
C THR A 175 7.17 7.40 -13.42
N SER A 176 6.31 8.35 -13.08
CA SER A 176 6.63 9.78 -13.12
C SER A 176 6.56 10.38 -11.73
N VAL A 177 7.47 11.31 -11.46
CA VAL A 177 7.51 12.07 -10.20
C VAL A 177 7.56 13.56 -10.53
N LEU A 178 6.65 14.33 -9.90
CA LEU A 178 6.68 15.78 -9.98
C LEU A 178 7.07 16.33 -8.59
N VAL A 179 7.98 17.29 -8.59
CA VAL A 179 8.53 17.91 -7.38
C VAL A 179 8.40 19.41 -7.45
N SER A 180 7.82 20.04 -6.43
CA SER A 180 7.73 21.50 -6.34
C SER A 180 9.11 22.15 -6.54
N VAL A 181 9.18 23.24 -7.30
CA VAL A 181 10.45 23.97 -7.48
C VAL A 181 11.02 24.50 -6.17
N ASP A 182 10.17 24.68 -5.14
CA ASP A 182 10.58 25.13 -3.81
C ASP A 182 11.42 24.09 -3.06
N LEU A 183 11.34 22.81 -3.45
CA LEU A 183 12.16 21.72 -2.89
C LEU A 183 13.53 21.59 -3.60
N GLY A 184 13.80 22.44 -4.59
CA GLY A 184 15.03 22.42 -5.38
C GLY A 184 15.05 21.36 -6.48
N GLN A 185 16.15 21.33 -7.19
CA GLN A 185 16.38 20.38 -8.28
C GLN A 185 16.93 19.06 -7.75
N HIS A 186 16.58 18.00 -8.46
CA HIS A 186 17.05 16.64 -8.18
C HIS A 186 17.71 16.05 -9.43
N GLU A 187 18.45 14.99 -9.25
CA GLU A 187 18.94 14.12 -10.32
C GLU A 187 18.43 12.70 -10.11
N VAL A 188 18.25 11.97 -11.21
CA VAL A 188 17.88 10.56 -11.15
C VAL A 188 19.13 9.75 -10.81
N ASP A 189 19.06 8.95 -9.75
CA ASP A 189 20.11 8.03 -9.36
C ASP A 189 19.85 6.66 -10.00
N ASP A 190 20.49 6.40 -11.12
CA ASP A 190 20.42 5.13 -11.87
C ASP A 190 21.43 4.07 -11.35
N THR A 191 22.28 4.43 -10.39
CA THR A 191 23.33 3.56 -9.85
C THR A 191 22.83 2.56 -8.81
N VAL A 192 21.66 2.81 -8.24
CA VAL A 192 21.07 2.01 -7.13
C VAL A 192 20.24 0.82 -7.61
N GLY A 193 20.24 0.54 -8.91
CA GLY A 193 19.40 -0.50 -9.52
C GLY A 193 17.93 -0.08 -9.61
N ASN A 194 17.04 -1.05 -9.86
CA ASN A 194 15.62 -0.78 -10.07
C ASN A 194 14.79 -2.03 -9.74
N THR A 195 13.47 -1.87 -9.67
CA THR A 195 12.48 -2.95 -9.70
C THR A 195 12.50 -3.70 -11.05
N GLN A 196 12.07 -4.97 -11.07
CA GLN A 196 12.38 -5.88 -12.18
C GLN A 196 11.47 -5.70 -13.40
N VAL A 197 10.19 -5.44 -13.19
CA VAL A 197 9.15 -5.47 -14.24
C VAL A 197 8.56 -4.08 -14.50
N LEU A 198 8.24 -3.36 -13.45
CA LEU A 198 7.70 -2.02 -13.46
C LEU A 198 8.76 -1.08 -12.89
N PRO A 199 9.01 0.09 -13.50
CA PRO A 199 10.11 0.95 -13.08
C PRO A 199 9.80 1.72 -11.80
N SER A 200 10.78 1.80 -10.91
CA SER A 200 10.83 2.74 -9.79
C SER A 200 11.86 3.82 -10.09
N ILE A 201 11.79 4.97 -9.42
CA ILE A 201 12.69 6.11 -9.65
C ILE A 201 13.24 6.63 -8.34
N VAL A 202 14.55 6.86 -8.28
CA VAL A 202 15.22 7.47 -7.13
C VAL A 202 15.74 8.84 -7.52
N LEU A 203 15.34 9.85 -6.77
CA LEU A 203 15.73 11.25 -6.99
C LEU A 203 16.61 11.71 -5.83
N ARG A 204 17.86 12.09 -6.15
CA ARG A 204 18.78 12.69 -5.19
C ARG A 204 18.75 14.21 -5.31
N PRO A 205 18.70 14.94 -4.20
CA PRO A 205 18.74 16.39 -4.24
C PRO A 205 20.10 16.89 -4.70
N LEU A 206 20.14 17.92 -5.56
CA LEU A 206 21.38 18.57 -5.94
C LEU A 206 21.92 19.48 -4.82
N ALA A 207 21.02 19.98 -3.97
CA ALA A 207 21.39 20.80 -2.82
C ALA A 207 21.68 19.93 -1.60
N PRO A 208 22.75 20.20 -0.83
CA PRO A 208 23.01 19.51 0.43
C PRO A 208 21.82 19.64 1.41
N GLY A 209 21.47 18.54 2.07
CA GLY A 209 20.39 18.49 3.06
C GLY A 209 18.96 18.54 2.45
N GLY A 210 18.82 18.41 1.14
CA GLY A 210 17.54 18.24 0.49
C GLY A 210 16.93 16.85 0.72
N LEU A 211 15.69 16.65 0.26
CA LEU A 211 14.99 15.38 0.36
C LEU A 211 15.45 14.39 -0.72
N THR A 212 15.70 13.15 -0.35
CA THR A 212 15.70 12.03 -1.30
C THR A 212 14.26 11.61 -1.53
N ILE A 213 13.83 11.55 -2.78
CA ILE A 213 12.46 11.17 -3.16
C ILE A 213 12.52 9.86 -3.95
N VAL A 214 11.74 8.88 -3.54
CA VAL A 214 11.69 7.56 -4.17
C VAL A 214 10.27 7.29 -4.64
N GLY A 215 10.09 7.20 -5.95
CA GLY A 215 8.85 6.73 -6.56
C GLY A 215 8.93 5.23 -6.79
N VAL A 216 8.10 4.44 -6.11
CA VAL A 216 8.16 2.97 -6.15
C VAL A 216 6.99 2.38 -6.93
N HIS A 217 7.30 1.31 -7.69
CA HIS A 217 6.31 0.54 -8.42
C HIS A 217 6.75 -0.94 -8.56
N PRO A 218 6.85 -1.72 -7.46
CA PRO A 218 7.02 -3.16 -7.51
C PRO A 218 5.93 -3.85 -8.32
N VAL A 219 6.26 -4.94 -9.01
CA VAL A 219 5.25 -5.74 -9.69
C VAL A 219 4.27 -6.38 -8.70
N ALA A 220 3.03 -6.63 -9.12
CA ALA A 220 2.04 -7.32 -8.28
C ALA A 220 2.42 -8.80 -8.04
N PRO A 221 2.04 -9.41 -6.88
CA PRO A 221 2.31 -10.81 -6.56
C PRO A 221 1.42 -11.77 -7.39
N LEU A 222 1.53 -11.70 -8.73
CA LEU A 222 0.79 -12.54 -9.66
C LEU A 222 1.45 -13.92 -9.81
N PRO A 223 0.71 -14.97 -10.23
CA PRO A 223 1.31 -16.21 -10.65
C PRO A 223 2.33 -15.97 -11.77
N GLY A 224 3.57 -16.43 -11.57
CA GLY A 224 4.69 -16.20 -12.49
C GLY A 224 5.55 -14.98 -12.18
N GLU A 225 5.04 -13.98 -11.45
CA GLU A 225 5.78 -12.78 -11.07
C GLU A 225 6.22 -12.76 -9.59
N LEU A 226 5.92 -13.79 -8.84
CA LEU A 226 6.13 -13.81 -7.39
C LEU A 226 7.60 -13.65 -6.98
N ASP A 227 8.53 -14.17 -7.77
CA ASP A 227 9.96 -14.04 -7.50
C ASP A 227 10.48 -12.64 -7.84
N ASN A 228 9.95 -12.02 -8.90
CA ASN A 228 10.20 -10.62 -9.24
C ASN A 228 9.64 -9.70 -8.14
N TRP A 229 8.39 -9.91 -7.72
CA TRP A 229 7.79 -9.17 -6.62
C TRP A 229 8.62 -9.23 -5.32
N ARG A 230 9.08 -10.42 -4.93
CA ARG A 230 9.97 -10.57 -3.77
C ARG A 230 11.31 -9.87 -3.94
N ALA A 231 11.86 -9.89 -5.17
CA ALA A 231 13.09 -9.16 -5.48
C ALA A 231 12.87 -7.66 -5.39
N ASP A 232 11.74 -7.18 -5.90
CA ASP A 232 11.34 -5.78 -5.86
C ASP A 232 11.13 -5.30 -4.41
N LEU A 233 10.46 -6.08 -3.55
CA LEU A 233 10.32 -5.73 -2.12
C LEU A 233 11.67 -5.67 -1.39
N ARG A 234 12.62 -6.54 -1.73
CA ARG A 234 13.98 -6.45 -1.18
C ARG A 234 14.73 -5.20 -1.65
N TRP A 235 14.52 -4.78 -2.92
CA TRP A 235 15.07 -3.54 -3.42
C TRP A 235 14.45 -2.33 -2.70
N VAL A 236 13.13 -2.30 -2.52
CA VAL A 236 12.42 -1.26 -1.76
C VAL A 236 12.95 -1.19 -0.31
N ASP A 237 13.16 -2.33 0.33
CA ASP A 237 13.73 -2.44 1.68
C ASP A 237 15.16 -1.86 1.73
N GLY A 238 15.98 -2.11 0.70
CA GLY A 238 17.36 -1.63 0.62
C GLY A 238 17.53 -0.17 0.23
N ILE A 239 16.52 0.44 -0.43
CA ILE A 239 16.66 1.82 -0.93
C ILE A 239 16.24 2.86 0.11
N CYS A 240 15.38 2.51 1.07
CA CYS A 240 14.93 3.43 2.11
C CYS A 240 15.89 3.41 3.30
N THR A 241 16.99 4.12 3.17
CA THR A 241 18.05 4.22 4.17
C THR A 241 18.54 5.65 4.37
N GLY A 242 18.92 5.98 5.59
CA GLY A 242 19.41 7.31 5.96
C GLY A 242 18.31 8.31 6.28
N GLU A 243 18.69 9.57 6.33
CA GLU A 243 17.82 10.69 6.71
C GLU A 243 17.20 11.36 5.48
N ARG A 244 16.12 12.11 5.69
CA ARG A 244 15.44 12.94 4.68
C ARG A 244 14.97 12.13 3.45
N VAL A 245 14.39 10.94 3.71
CA VAL A 245 13.84 10.08 2.65
C VAL A 245 12.33 10.10 2.69
N VAL A 246 11.73 10.41 1.54
CA VAL A 246 10.30 10.24 1.25
C VAL A 246 10.15 9.22 0.13
N MET A 247 9.50 8.12 0.41
CA MET A 247 9.20 7.08 -0.57
C MET A 247 7.70 6.94 -0.72
N ALA A 248 7.19 6.96 -1.95
CA ALA A 248 5.76 6.84 -2.22
C ALA A 248 5.51 6.05 -3.51
N GLY A 249 4.32 5.46 -3.64
CA GLY A 249 3.93 4.73 -4.84
C GLY A 249 3.01 3.56 -4.55
N ASP A 250 2.70 2.82 -5.60
CA ASP A 250 2.07 1.51 -5.55
C ASP A 250 3.14 0.45 -5.25
N VAL A 251 3.14 -0.04 -4.02
CA VAL A 251 4.12 -1.03 -3.55
C VAL A 251 3.68 -2.46 -3.86
N ASN A 252 2.41 -2.65 -4.27
CA ASN A 252 1.80 -3.96 -4.46
C ASN A 252 1.99 -4.90 -3.26
N ALA A 253 2.04 -4.31 -2.06
CA ALA A 253 2.23 -4.98 -0.78
C ALA A 253 1.46 -4.25 0.32
N THR A 254 1.13 -4.95 1.40
CA THR A 254 0.41 -4.39 2.55
C THR A 254 1.26 -4.51 3.81
N ALA A 255 0.77 -3.98 4.92
CA ALA A 255 1.45 -4.04 6.22
C ALA A 255 1.82 -5.48 6.68
N ASP A 256 1.24 -6.51 6.09
CA ASP A 256 1.62 -7.90 6.34
C ASP A 256 2.99 -8.28 5.76
N HIS A 257 3.46 -7.53 4.77
CA HIS A 257 4.72 -7.72 4.07
C HIS A 257 5.81 -6.76 4.58
N PHE A 258 5.44 -5.76 5.42
CA PHE A 258 6.39 -4.81 5.97
C PHE A 258 7.22 -5.45 7.07
N ARG A 259 8.38 -4.87 7.33
CA ARG A 259 9.27 -5.26 8.40
C ARG A 259 9.19 -4.28 9.58
N VAL A 260 9.63 -4.71 10.73
CA VAL A 260 9.81 -3.82 11.87
C VAL A 260 11.03 -2.96 11.58
N VAL A 261 10.81 -1.65 11.46
CA VAL A 261 11.88 -0.67 11.31
C VAL A 261 12.68 -0.63 12.62
N ASP A 262 13.99 -0.57 12.52
CA ASP A 262 14.98 -0.85 13.56
C ASP A 262 14.59 -0.41 14.98
N PRO A 263 14.34 -1.36 15.91
CA PRO A 263 14.03 -1.04 17.29
C PRO A 263 15.23 -0.40 18.06
N ALA A 264 16.46 -0.58 17.56
CA ALA A 264 17.67 -0.04 18.20
C ALA A 264 17.79 1.48 18.02
N ALA A 265 17.18 2.05 16.98
CA ALA A 265 17.12 3.50 16.78
C ALA A 265 16.01 4.18 17.62
N GLY A 266 15.30 3.44 18.48
CA GLY A 266 14.20 3.97 19.30
C GLY A 266 12.92 4.27 18.50
N VAL A 267 12.87 3.89 17.23
CA VAL A 267 11.77 4.10 16.32
C VAL A 267 11.00 2.80 16.14
N THR A 268 9.80 2.72 16.71
CA THR A 268 8.90 1.59 16.50
C THR A 268 7.94 1.89 15.36
N GLY A 269 7.92 1.06 14.32
CA GLY A 269 6.99 1.17 13.20
C GLY A 269 7.15 -0.02 12.25
N LEU A 270 6.18 -0.20 11.40
CA LEU A 270 6.26 -1.14 10.29
C LEU A 270 6.51 -0.35 9.00
N GLY A 271 7.41 -0.85 8.15
CA GLY A 271 7.75 -0.21 6.90
C GLY A 271 8.73 -1.02 6.08
N PHE A 272 9.55 -0.32 5.32
CA PHE A 272 10.67 -0.88 4.56
C PHE A 272 11.95 -0.15 4.91
N GLY A 273 13.05 -0.90 5.05
CA GLY A 273 14.35 -0.35 5.44
C GLY A 273 14.26 0.43 6.75
N GLU A 274 14.63 1.70 6.71
CA GLU A 274 14.56 2.62 7.85
C GLU A 274 13.33 3.54 7.80
N CYS A 275 12.44 3.35 6.81
CA CYS A 275 11.27 4.19 6.61
C CYS A 275 9.99 3.60 7.19
N ARG A 276 9.23 4.45 7.87
CA ARG A 276 7.95 4.13 8.52
C ARG A 276 6.78 4.43 7.60
N ASN A 277 5.75 3.60 7.63
CA ASN A 277 4.55 3.79 6.83
C ASN A 277 3.63 4.88 7.42
N ALA A 278 3.32 5.91 6.64
CA ALA A 278 2.48 7.03 7.06
C ALA A 278 1.06 6.59 7.43
N GLY A 279 0.47 5.63 6.70
CA GLY A 279 -0.87 5.12 6.97
C GLY A 279 -0.99 4.44 8.33
N LEU A 280 0.02 3.66 8.72
CA LEU A 280 0.06 3.02 10.04
C LEU A 280 0.27 4.04 11.16
N LEU A 281 1.08 5.08 10.92
CA LEU A 281 1.33 6.15 11.90
C LEU A 281 0.09 7.01 12.18
N THR A 282 -0.82 7.10 11.20
CA THR A 282 -2.00 7.99 11.26
C THR A 282 -3.34 7.24 11.38
N GLY A 283 -3.31 5.92 11.59
CA GLY A 283 -4.53 5.13 11.71
C GLY A 283 -5.30 4.93 10.40
N ASN A 284 -4.62 5.00 9.26
CA ASN A 284 -5.17 4.77 7.92
C ASN A 284 -4.70 3.47 7.26
N GLY A 285 -3.94 2.64 7.97
CA GLY A 285 -3.27 1.46 7.40
C GLY A 285 -4.18 0.30 6.98
N ALA A 286 -5.48 0.34 7.31
CA ALA A 286 -6.47 -0.64 6.85
C ALA A 286 -7.39 -0.11 5.74
N VAL A 287 -7.22 1.14 5.30
CA VAL A 287 -8.04 1.73 4.23
C VAL A 287 -7.48 1.30 2.89
N GLY A 288 -8.24 0.49 2.14
CA GLY A 288 -7.81 -0.03 0.85
C GLY A 288 -7.77 1.03 -0.24
N THR A 289 -6.67 1.02 -0.98
CA THR A 289 -6.47 1.88 -2.15
C THR A 289 -6.87 1.18 -3.44
N TRP A 290 -6.90 -0.15 -3.46
CA TRP A 290 -7.25 -0.97 -4.64
C TRP A 290 -8.19 -2.13 -4.26
N PRO A 291 -9.11 -2.54 -5.12
CA PRO A 291 -9.60 -1.79 -6.29
C PRO A 291 -10.73 -0.82 -5.91
N THR A 292 -10.90 0.26 -6.67
CA THR A 292 -11.95 1.28 -6.46
C THR A 292 -13.38 0.71 -6.51
N ARG A 293 -13.59 -0.42 -7.20
CA ARG A 293 -14.89 -1.13 -7.28
C ARG A 293 -15.36 -1.76 -5.97
N LEU A 294 -14.46 -1.92 -4.99
CA LEU A 294 -14.80 -2.42 -3.66
C LEU A 294 -14.91 -1.24 -2.67
N PRO A 295 -15.76 -1.36 -1.63
CA PRO A 295 -15.70 -0.43 -0.52
C PRO A 295 -14.26 -0.32 0.04
N PRO A 296 -13.80 0.87 0.44
CA PRO A 296 -12.39 1.07 0.85
C PRO A 296 -11.91 0.08 1.91
N LEU A 297 -12.75 -0.21 2.90
CA LEU A 297 -12.39 -1.16 3.97
C LEU A 297 -12.33 -2.63 3.52
N LEU A 298 -12.80 -2.97 2.31
CA LEU A 298 -12.70 -4.33 1.74
C LEU A 298 -11.58 -4.46 0.69
N GLY A 299 -11.00 -3.35 0.27
CA GLY A 299 -9.88 -3.29 -0.65
C GLY A 299 -8.54 -3.62 0.01
N ALA A 300 -7.49 -3.69 -0.80
CA ALA A 300 -6.11 -3.84 -0.38
C ALA A 300 -5.45 -2.45 -0.27
N PRO A 301 -4.83 -2.09 0.86
CA PRO A 301 -4.00 -0.88 0.98
C PRO A 301 -2.61 -1.19 0.40
N ILE A 302 -2.40 -0.89 -0.88
CA ILE A 302 -1.16 -1.17 -1.61
C ILE A 302 -0.42 0.07 -2.08
N ASP A 303 -1.07 1.23 -2.10
CA ASP A 303 -0.45 2.52 -2.36
C ASP A 303 -0.07 3.18 -1.03
N HIS A 304 1.17 3.62 -0.89
CA HIS A 304 1.72 4.05 0.38
C HIS A 304 2.61 5.28 0.27
N VAL A 305 2.77 5.93 1.43
CA VAL A 305 3.84 6.91 1.68
C VAL A 305 4.65 6.42 2.88
N PHE A 306 5.97 6.42 2.73
CA PHE A 306 6.93 6.08 3.79
C PHE A 306 7.87 7.23 4.00
N VAL A 307 8.33 7.42 5.22
CA VAL A 307 9.26 8.49 5.60
C VAL A 307 10.34 7.99 6.54
N SER A 308 11.55 8.52 6.39
CA SER A 308 12.64 8.29 7.35
C SER A 308 12.31 8.82 8.75
N SER A 309 13.07 8.41 9.75
CA SER A 309 12.75 8.66 11.17
C SER A 309 12.79 10.14 11.57
N ASP A 310 13.52 10.97 10.84
CA ASP A 310 13.68 12.42 11.00
C ASP A 310 12.55 13.23 10.33
N ILE A 311 11.54 12.56 9.81
CA ILE A 311 10.36 13.21 9.19
C ILE A 311 9.11 12.84 10.00
N ALA A 312 8.41 13.84 10.53
CA ALA A 312 7.14 13.65 11.21
C ALA A 312 6.00 13.54 10.21
N VAL A 313 5.07 12.59 10.42
CA VAL A 313 3.83 12.48 9.66
C VAL A 313 2.71 13.10 10.48
N THR A 314 2.06 14.13 9.96
CA THR A 314 0.98 14.87 10.64
C THR A 314 -0.41 14.44 10.21
N GLY A 315 -0.53 13.77 9.07
CA GLY A 315 -1.78 13.22 8.58
C GLY A 315 -1.60 12.42 7.30
N MET A 316 -2.54 11.51 7.05
CA MET A 316 -2.67 10.80 5.78
C MET A 316 -4.14 10.51 5.53
N ARG A 317 -4.55 10.47 4.27
CA ARG A 317 -5.88 9.99 3.87
C ARG A 317 -5.86 9.33 2.51
N VAL A 318 -6.81 8.42 2.29
CA VAL A 318 -7.13 7.81 1.00
C VAL A 318 -8.32 8.56 0.43
N LEU A 319 -8.21 9.03 -0.82
CA LEU A 319 -9.21 9.90 -1.46
C LEU A 319 -10.25 9.07 -2.21
N THR A 320 -11.31 8.66 -1.50
CA THR A 320 -12.38 7.81 -2.04
C THR A 320 -13.31 8.55 -3.01
N GLU A 321 -13.31 9.87 -2.99
CA GLU A 321 -14.03 10.74 -3.92
C GLU A 321 -13.52 10.64 -5.37
N TYR A 322 -12.37 9.99 -5.58
CA TYR A 322 -11.78 9.73 -6.89
C TYR A 322 -12.07 8.33 -7.44
N ASP A 323 -12.92 7.51 -6.79
CA ASP A 323 -13.25 6.14 -7.24
C ASP A 323 -13.78 6.06 -8.69
N GLY A 324 -14.39 7.13 -9.20
CA GLY A 324 -14.89 7.22 -10.59
C GLY A 324 -13.95 7.94 -11.55
N ALA A 325 -12.72 8.27 -11.18
CA ALA A 325 -11.83 9.13 -11.96
C ALA A 325 -11.04 8.42 -13.08
N GLY A 326 -11.27 7.14 -13.31
CA GLY A 326 -10.66 6.36 -14.41
C GLY A 326 -9.64 5.33 -13.95
N SER A 327 -8.90 5.56 -12.88
CA SER A 327 -8.03 4.55 -12.28
C SER A 327 -8.80 3.57 -11.41
N ASP A 328 -8.30 2.34 -11.29
CA ASP A 328 -8.75 1.36 -10.31
C ASP A 328 -8.03 1.48 -8.95
N HIS A 329 -7.12 2.46 -8.81
CA HIS A 329 -6.50 2.86 -7.56
C HIS A 329 -7.06 4.19 -7.04
N ARG A 330 -7.09 4.35 -5.71
CA ARG A 330 -7.40 5.60 -5.02
C ARG A 330 -6.14 6.40 -4.78
N PRO A 331 -6.16 7.72 -5.00
CA PRO A 331 -5.06 8.58 -4.58
C PRO A 331 -4.86 8.55 -3.06
N VAL A 332 -3.62 8.71 -2.64
CA VAL A 332 -3.21 8.82 -1.24
C VAL A 332 -2.50 10.16 -1.05
N VAL A 333 -2.88 10.90 -0.01
CA VAL A 333 -2.20 12.14 0.39
C VAL A 333 -1.70 12.00 1.81
N ALA A 334 -0.42 12.31 2.01
CA ALA A 334 0.18 12.42 3.34
C ALA A 334 0.74 13.82 3.56
N ARG A 335 0.71 14.27 4.82
CA ARG A 335 1.35 15.51 5.27
C ARG A 335 2.50 15.20 6.19
N ILE A 336 3.61 15.86 5.94
CA ILE A 336 4.87 15.62 6.62
C ILE A 336 5.52 16.95 7.03
N ILE A 337 6.31 16.88 8.10
CA ILE A 337 7.17 17.99 8.57
C ILE A 337 8.60 17.46 8.66
N LEU A 338 9.54 18.23 8.12
CA LEU A 338 10.98 17.97 8.28
C LEU A 338 11.40 18.48 9.66
N GLU A 339 11.95 17.59 10.50
CA GLU A 339 12.48 17.93 11.83
C GLU A 339 13.91 18.46 11.76
#